data_7823517b88744e9faeaba24e0c92362f
#
_entry.id   7823517b88744e9faeaba24e0c92362f
#
_cell.length_a   1.000
_cell.length_b   1.000
_cell.length_c   1.000
_cell.angle_alpha   90.00
_cell.angle_beta   90.00
_cell.angle_gamma   90.00
#
_symmetry.space_group_name_H-M   'P 1'
#
loop_
_entity.id
_entity.type
_entity.pdbx_description
1 polymer ?
#
loop_
_entity_poly.entity_id
_entity_poly.type
_entity_poly.pdbx_seq_one_letter_code
_entity_poly.pdbx_strand_id
1 'polypeptide(L)'
;DRKFGVSVKEKLRQLKVNVDTLTMTATPIPRTLQFSLMGARDLSVISTPPPNRYPIQTEVHTFNEEVITDAINFEMSRNGQVFFVNNRIQNLVELEAMIKRNIPDCRVCIGHGQMEPEKLEKIIFDFVNYDYDVLLATTIIESGIDIPNANTIIINQAQNFGLSDLHQMRGRVGRSNKKAFCYLLSLIHISEPTRHL
;
A
#
# COMPACT_ATOMS: atom_id res chain seq x y z
N ASP A 1 2.00 -11.30 -9.61
CA ASP A 1 1.07 -12.22 -10.31
C ASP A 1 -0.24 -11.58 -10.77
N ARG A 2 -0.64 -10.44 -10.22
CA ARG A 2 -1.85 -9.70 -10.61
C ARG A 2 -1.76 -8.96 -11.95
N LYS A 3 -0.55 -8.58 -12.38
CA LYS A 3 -0.30 -7.79 -13.60
C LYS A 3 -0.48 -8.56 -14.91
N PHE A 4 -0.52 -9.89 -14.86
CA PHE A 4 -0.62 -10.69 -16.06
C PHE A 4 -2.04 -11.24 -16.23
N GLY A 5 -2.61 -11.05 -17.43
CA GLY A 5 -3.89 -11.63 -17.80
C GLY A 5 -3.86 -13.17 -17.80
N VAL A 6 -5.03 -13.79 -17.73
CA VAL A 6 -5.19 -15.27 -17.68
C VAL A 6 -4.46 -15.96 -18.83
N SER A 7 -4.53 -15.40 -20.05
CA SER A 7 -3.89 -15.97 -21.25
C SER A 7 -2.36 -16.00 -21.18
N VAL A 8 -1.73 -14.99 -20.56
CA VAL A 8 -0.27 -14.96 -20.38
C VAL A 8 0.17 -15.97 -19.31
N LYS A 9 -0.60 -16.09 -18.25
CA LYS A 9 -0.36 -17.11 -17.20
C LYS A 9 -0.49 -18.52 -17.75
N GLU A 10 -1.44 -18.76 -18.63
CA GLU A 10 -1.65 -20.04 -19.27
C GLU A 10 -0.52 -20.40 -20.25
N LYS A 11 -0.06 -19.43 -21.07
CA LYS A 11 1.11 -19.59 -21.93
C LYS A 11 2.40 -19.88 -21.15
N LEU A 12 2.63 -19.19 -20.06
CA LEU A 12 3.76 -19.46 -19.15
C LEU A 12 3.71 -20.87 -18.56
N ARG A 13 2.51 -21.39 -18.35
CA ARG A 13 2.27 -22.74 -17.85
C ARG A 13 2.59 -23.81 -18.89
N GLN A 14 2.21 -23.58 -20.15
CA GLN A 14 2.47 -24.50 -21.27
C GLN A 14 3.96 -24.59 -21.63
N LEU A 15 4.72 -23.51 -21.42
CA LEU A 15 6.16 -23.48 -21.66
C LEU A 15 6.98 -24.24 -20.60
N LYS A 16 6.35 -24.66 -19.50
CA LYS A 16 7.04 -25.25 -18.33
C LYS A 16 6.55 -26.67 -18.03
N VAL A 17 6.53 -27.54 -19.02
CA VAL A 17 6.00 -28.92 -18.90
C VAL A 17 6.74 -29.76 -17.83
N ASN A 18 7.97 -29.39 -17.45
CA ASN A 18 8.80 -30.14 -16.49
C ASN A 18 9.33 -29.28 -15.33
N VAL A 19 8.59 -28.22 -14.92
CA VAL A 19 9.02 -27.34 -13.83
C VAL A 19 7.91 -27.22 -12.80
N ASP A 20 8.24 -27.48 -11.54
CA ASP A 20 7.33 -27.24 -10.42
C ASP A 20 6.98 -25.75 -10.32
N THR A 21 5.71 -25.45 -10.13
CA THR A 21 5.22 -24.07 -10.11
C THR A 21 4.55 -23.76 -8.79
N LEU A 22 5.16 -22.88 -7.99
CA LEU A 22 4.56 -22.33 -6.78
C LEU A 22 3.94 -20.98 -7.07
N THR A 23 2.66 -20.82 -6.72
CA THR A 23 1.95 -19.55 -6.79
C THR A 23 1.68 -19.05 -5.39
N MET A 24 2.15 -17.85 -5.08
CA MET A 24 1.91 -17.21 -3.78
C MET A 24 1.06 -15.95 -3.92
N THR A 25 0.15 -15.73 -2.98
CA THR A 25 -0.65 -14.51 -2.92
C THR A 25 -0.91 -14.13 -1.47
N ALA A 26 -0.85 -12.83 -1.17
CA ALA A 26 -1.21 -12.30 0.15
C ALA A 26 -2.74 -12.16 0.31
N THR A 27 -3.47 -12.03 -0.82
CA THR A 27 -4.92 -11.92 -0.84
C THR A 27 -5.46 -12.98 -1.79
N PRO A 28 -6.11 -14.03 -1.30
CA PRO A 28 -6.70 -15.05 -2.16
C PRO A 28 -7.75 -14.41 -3.07
N ILE A 29 -7.53 -14.55 -4.38
CA ILE A 29 -8.51 -14.12 -5.37
C ILE A 29 -9.54 -15.26 -5.50
N PRO A 30 -10.85 -14.96 -5.61
CA PRO A 30 -11.89 -15.98 -5.71
C PRO A 30 -11.62 -17.08 -6.73
N ARG A 31 -11.01 -16.75 -7.88
CA ARG A 31 -10.61 -17.74 -8.89
C ARG A 31 -9.51 -18.69 -8.43
N THR A 32 -8.50 -18.21 -7.72
CA THR A 32 -7.43 -19.07 -7.19
C THR A 32 -8.00 -20.03 -6.14
N LEU A 33 -8.91 -19.54 -5.29
CA LEU A 33 -9.64 -20.33 -4.33
C LEU A 33 -10.52 -21.37 -5.04
N GLN A 34 -11.20 -20.98 -6.10
CA GLN A 34 -12.06 -21.85 -6.88
C GLN A 34 -11.27 -23.01 -7.53
N PHE A 35 -10.09 -22.73 -8.10
CA PHE A 35 -9.22 -23.77 -8.65
C PHE A 35 -8.67 -24.72 -7.59
N SER A 36 -8.38 -24.24 -6.40
CA SER A 36 -7.94 -25.08 -5.27
C SER A 36 -9.08 -25.95 -4.75
N LEU A 37 -10.29 -25.40 -4.61
CA LEU A 37 -11.49 -26.14 -4.21
C LEU A 37 -11.91 -27.21 -5.22
N MET A 38 -11.56 -27.05 -6.49
CA MET A 38 -11.78 -28.03 -7.54
C MET A 38 -10.71 -29.14 -7.59
N GLY A 39 -9.78 -29.18 -6.63
CA GLY A 39 -8.73 -30.20 -6.56
C GLY A 39 -7.64 -30.09 -7.63
N ALA A 40 -7.62 -28.97 -8.38
CA ALA A 40 -6.62 -28.78 -9.44
C ALA A 40 -5.23 -28.40 -8.92
N ARG A 41 -5.10 -28.04 -7.63
CA ARG A 41 -3.83 -27.68 -6.97
C ARG A 41 -3.93 -27.86 -5.47
N ASP A 42 -2.83 -28.24 -4.86
CA ASP A 42 -2.68 -28.22 -3.43
C ASP A 42 -2.64 -26.77 -2.92
N LEU A 43 -3.35 -26.51 -1.84
CA LEU A 43 -3.40 -25.20 -1.18
C LEU A 43 -2.80 -25.31 0.21
N SER A 44 -1.80 -24.45 0.47
CA SER A 44 -1.30 -24.24 1.83
C SER A 44 -1.58 -22.82 2.28
N VAL A 45 -2.05 -22.68 3.52
CA VAL A 45 -2.34 -21.38 4.12
C VAL A 45 -1.37 -21.12 5.25
N ILE A 46 -0.62 -20.02 5.16
CA ILE A 46 0.25 -19.55 6.23
C ILE A 46 -0.60 -18.62 7.10
N SER A 47 -1.06 -19.11 8.25
CA SER A 47 -1.94 -18.36 9.16
C SER A 47 -1.20 -17.71 10.33
N THR A 48 0.03 -18.14 10.61
CA THR A 48 0.83 -17.59 11.72
C THR A 48 1.54 -16.31 11.28
N PRO A 49 1.25 -15.17 11.90
CA PRO A 49 1.96 -13.93 11.61
C PRO A 49 3.42 -14.03 12.07
N PRO A 50 4.37 -13.33 11.45
CA PRO A 50 5.73 -13.23 11.93
C PRO A 50 5.78 -12.72 13.38
N PRO A 51 6.67 -13.24 14.22
CA PRO A 51 6.86 -12.70 15.57
C PRO A 51 7.29 -11.22 15.52
N ASN A 52 6.93 -10.46 16.53
CA ASN A 52 7.29 -9.02 16.67
C ASN A 52 6.64 -8.05 15.67
N ARG A 53 5.50 -8.40 15.09
CA ARG A 53 4.69 -7.45 14.33
C ARG A 53 3.54 -6.92 15.19
N TYR A 54 3.52 -5.60 15.37
CA TYR A 54 2.34 -4.95 15.94
C TYR A 54 1.21 -4.92 14.90
N PRO A 55 -0.05 -5.12 15.33
CA PRO A 55 -1.19 -4.93 14.44
C PRO A 55 -1.23 -3.49 13.93
N ILE A 56 -1.52 -3.33 12.63
CA ILE A 56 -1.65 -2.00 12.02
C ILE A 56 -2.97 -1.41 12.47
N GLN A 57 -2.91 -0.29 13.17
CA GLN A 57 -4.10 0.46 13.56
C GLN A 57 -4.70 1.12 12.32
N THR A 58 -5.94 0.75 11.98
CA THR A 58 -6.62 1.27 10.80
C THR A 58 -7.76 2.18 11.23
N GLU A 59 -7.79 3.38 10.67
CA GLU A 59 -8.81 4.39 10.92
C GLU A 59 -9.45 4.82 9.60
N VAL A 60 -10.74 5.13 9.65
CA VAL A 60 -11.50 5.61 8.50
C VAL A 60 -11.99 7.03 8.82
N HIS A 61 -11.65 7.97 7.96
CA HIS A 61 -12.03 9.38 8.11
C HIS A 61 -12.60 9.93 6.80
N THR A 62 -13.40 10.99 6.90
CA THR A 62 -13.60 11.88 5.76
C THR A 62 -12.29 12.64 5.50
N PHE A 63 -12.09 13.10 4.25
CA PHE A 63 -10.91 13.91 3.94
C PHE A 63 -10.83 15.11 4.89
N ASN A 64 -9.74 15.21 5.63
CA ASN A 64 -9.52 16.26 6.60
C ASN A 64 -8.02 16.60 6.67
N GLU A 65 -7.68 17.86 6.40
CA GLU A 65 -6.29 18.34 6.43
C GLU A 65 -5.65 18.22 7.82
N GLU A 66 -6.44 18.39 8.88
CA GLU A 66 -5.96 18.28 10.26
C GLU A 66 -5.53 16.85 10.58
N VAL A 67 -6.33 15.85 10.24
CA VAL A 67 -5.99 14.43 10.42
C VAL A 67 -4.72 14.06 9.67
N ILE A 68 -4.58 14.56 8.44
CA ILE A 68 -3.38 14.32 7.61
C ILE A 68 -2.16 14.96 8.27
N THR A 69 -2.29 16.21 8.70
CA THR A 69 -1.22 16.99 9.34
C THR A 69 -0.77 16.33 10.63
N ASP A 70 -1.69 15.90 11.47
CA ASP A 70 -1.42 15.23 12.74
C ASP A 70 -0.72 13.89 12.53
N ALA A 71 -1.18 13.10 11.56
CA ALA A 71 -0.57 11.81 11.22
C ALA A 71 0.88 11.97 10.72
N ILE A 72 1.15 12.97 9.88
CA ILE A 72 2.50 13.27 9.39
C ILE A 72 3.40 13.77 10.52
N ASN A 73 2.93 14.74 11.31
CA ASN A 73 3.69 15.29 12.44
C ASN A 73 4.02 14.21 13.48
N PHE A 74 3.07 13.34 13.78
CA PHE A 74 3.31 12.22 14.68
C PHE A 74 4.41 11.30 14.16
N GLU A 75 4.38 10.97 12.86
CA GLU A 75 5.40 10.10 12.26
C GLU A 75 6.77 10.77 12.22
N MET A 76 6.84 12.05 11.86
CA MET A 76 8.08 12.84 11.87
C MET A 76 8.68 12.95 13.28
N SER A 77 7.85 13.11 14.33
CA SER A 77 8.30 13.22 15.72
C SER A 77 9.04 11.99 16.23
N ARG A 78 8.78 10.83 15.64
CA ARG A 78 9.44 9.55 15.98
C ARG A 78 10.44 9.09 14.92
N ASN A 79 10.87 9.99 14.03
CA ASN A 79 11.78 9.72 12.92
C ASN A 79 11.27 8.58 12.00
N GLY A 80 10.00 8.57 11.72
CA GLY A 80 9.38 7.68 10.76
C GLY A 80 9.08 8.37 9.43
N GLN A 81 8.55 7.61 8.49
CA GLN A 81 8.18 8.09 7.17
C GLN A 81 6.75 7.70 6.84
N VAL A 82 6.13 8.46 5.94
CA VAL A 82 4.73 8.31 5.55
C VAL A 82 4.62 7.97 4.07
N PHE A 83 3.84 6.93 3.76
CA PHE A 83 3.28 6.75 2.43
C PHE A 83 1.96 7.49 2.32
N PHE A 84 1.82 8.35 1.33
CA PHE A 84 0.55 8.98 1.01
C PHE A 84 0.11 8.58 -0.40
N VAL A 85 -0.89 7.72 -0.49
CA VAL A 85 -1.41 7.20 -1.75
C VAL A 85 -2.60 8.02 -2.22
N ASN A 86 -2.54 8.45 -3.47
CA ASN A 86 -3.65 9.10 -4.14
C ASN A 86 -3.89 8.47 -5.52
N ASN A 87 -5.15 8.23 -5.88
CA ASN A 87 -5.48 7.53 -7.12
C ASN A 87 -5.22 8.34 -8.39
N ARG A 88 -5.14 9.67 -8.28
CA ARG A 88 -5.00 10.58 -9.43
C ARG A 88 -3.71 11.38 -9.35
N ILE A 89 -2.93 11.36 -10.44
CA ILE A 89 -1.68 12.13 -10.55
C ILE A 89 -1.93 13.64 -10.43
N GLN A 90 -3.02 14.13 -11.02
CA GLN A 90 -3.36 15.55 -11.07
C GLN A 90 -3.45 16.21 -9.70
N ASN A 91 -3.87 15.47 -8.68
CA ASN A 91 -4.06 16.01 -7.33
C ASN A 91 -2.79 15.94 -6.47
N LEU A 92 -1.71 15.30 -6.93
CA LEU A 92 -0.50 15.12 -6.12
C LEU A 92 0.19 16.45 -5.81
N VAL A 93 0.21 17.38 -6.77
CA VAL A 93 0.81 18.72 -6.59
C VAL A 93 0.02 19.55 -5.58
N GLU A 94 -1.30 19.46 -5.62
CA GLU A 94 -2.16 20.16 -4.65
C GLU A 94 -1.99 19.61 -3.24
N LEU A 95 -1.89 18.28 -3.11
CA LEU A 95 -1.63 17.60 -1.83
C LEU A 95 -0.24 17.95 -1.29
N GLU A 96 0.78 18.01 -2.15
CA GLU A 96 2.11 18.47 -1.77
C GLU A 96 2.09 19.91 -1.22
N ALA A 97 1.41 20.82 -1.95
CA ALA A 97 1.26 22.21 -1.53
C ALA A 97 0.51 22.33 -0.20
N MET A 98 -0.54 21.54 0.01
CA MET A 98 -1.28 21.47 1.28
C MET A 98 -0.36 21.01 2.43
N ILE A 99 0.40 19.93 2.24
CA ILE A 99 1.31 19.42 3.27
C ILE A 99 2.36 20.46 3.61
N LYS A 100 3.02 21.05 2.62
CA LYS A 100 4.05 22.08 2.84
C LYS A 100 3.51 23.35 3.49
N ARG A 101 2.26 23.72 3.23
CA ARG A 101 1.60 24.86 3.88
C ARG A 101 1.35 24.59 5.37
N ASN A 102 0.91 23.39 5.72
CA ASN A 102 0.57 23.02 7.09
C ASN A 102 1.82 22.57 7.90
N ILE A 103 2.83 22.03 7.22
CA ILE A 103 4.07 21.50 7.82
C ILE A 103 5.24 21.99 6.97
N PRO A 104 5.72 23.24 7.18
CA PRO A 104 6.78 23.83 6.33
C PRO A 104 8.08 23.03 6.29
N ASP A 105 8.43 22.34 7.36
CA ASP A 105 9.66 21.55 7.48
C ASP A 105 9.55 20.14 6.89
N CYS A 106 8.37 19.74 6.42
CA CYS A 106 8.14 18.42 5.84
C CYS A 106 8.76 18.31 4.45
N ARG A 107 9.63 17.33 4.27
CA ARG A 107 10.26 17.02 2.99
C ARG A 107 9.37 16.01 2.25
N VAL A 108 8.78 16.46 1.15
CA VAL A 108 7.83 15.68 0.36
C VAL A 108 8.42 15.36 -1.00
N CYS A 109 8.30 14.11 -1.45
CA CYS A 109 8.58 13.71 -2.82
C CYS A 109 7.34 13.10 -3.48
N ILE A 110 7.29 13.20 -4.80
CA ILE A 110 6.19 12.68 -5.62
C ILE A 110 6.72 11.57 -6.52
N GLY A 111 6.02 10.41 -6.52
CA GLY A 111 6.31 9.29 -7.41
C GLY A 111 5.05 8.73 -8.06
N HIS A 112 5.05 8.57 -9.39
CA HIS A 112 3.92 7.99 -10.12
C HIS A 112 4.38 7.20 -11.35
N GLY A 113 3.53 6.27 -11.80
CA GLY A 113 3.85 5.32 -12.87
C GLY A 113 4.04 5.92 -14.27
N GLN A 114 3.78 7.22 -14.48
CA GLN A 114 4.04 7.92 -15.75
C GLN A 114 5.42 8.59 -15.79
N MET A 115 6.16 8.52 -14.66
CA MET A 115 7.55 9.01 -14.63
C MET A 115 8.47 8.05 -15.35
N GLU A 116 9.58 8.58 -15.85
CA GLU A 116 10.68 7.76 -16.37
C GLU A 116 11.18 6.80 -15.27
N PRO A 117 11.41 5.53 -15.58
CA PRO A 117 11.80 4.51 -14.60
C PRO A 117 13.01 4.92 -13.75
N GLU A 118 14.02 5.48 -14.36
CA GLU A 118 15.25 5.93 -13.66
C GLU A 118 14.97 7.05 -12.64
N LYS A 119 14.10 7.99 -13.01
CA LYS A 119 13.70 9.09 -12.12
C LYS A 119 12.88 8.57 -10.94
N LEU A 120 11.97 7.64 -11.20
CA LEU A 120 11.16 7.02 -10.15
C LEU A 120 12.03 6.21 -9.18
N GLU A 121 12.98 5.43 -9.72
CA GLU A 121 13.92 4.64 -8.93
C GLU A 121 14.76 5.54 -8.02
N LYS A 122 15.26 6.66 -8.54
CA LYS A 122 16.00 7.65 -7.75
C LYS A 122 15.15 8.22 -6.60
N ILE A 123 13.91 8.62 -6.87
CA ILE A 123 13.00 9.14 -5.83
C ILE A 123 12.78 8.11 -4.72
N ILE A 124 12.59 6.85 -5.09
CA ILE A 124 12.41 5.76 -4.13
C ILE A 124 13.69 5.54 -3.33
N PHE A 125 14.84 5.57 -3.98
CA PHE A 125 16.15 5.43 -3.32
C PHE A 125 16.38 6.56 -2.31
N ASP A 126 16.15 7.81 -2.71
CA ASP A 126 16.28 8.99 -1.85
C ASP A 126 15.29 8.91 -0.66
N PHE A 127 14.05 8.42 -0.89
CA PHE A 127 13.09 8.21 0.19
C PHE A 127 13.55 7.12 1.17
N VAL A 128 14.09 6.00 0.69
CA VAL A 128 14.65 4.93 1.54
C VAL A 128 15.81 5.46 2.41
N ASN A 129 16.60 6.39 1.88
CA ASN A 129 17.74 7.00 2.56
C ASN A 129 17.37 8.17 3.50
N TYR A 130 16.08 8.38 3.76
CA TYR A 130 15.58 9.43 4.65
C TYR A 130 15.73 10.88 4.14
N ASP A 131 15.91 11.07 2.85
CA ASP A 131 15.96 12.42 2.28
C ASP A 131 14.57 13.08 2.27
N TYR A 132 13.51 12.27 2.40
CA TYR A 132 12.12 12.71 2.43
C TYR A 132 11.33 12.07 3.59
N ASP A 133 10.37 12.81 4.13
CA ASP A 133 9.50 12.39 5.21
C ASP A 133 8.19 11.76 4.68
N VAL A 134 7.71 12.26 3.54
CA VAL A 134 6.49 11.80 2.89
C VAL A 134 6.76 11.45 1.42
N LEU A 135 6.34 10.26 1.02
CA LEU A 135 6.23 9.87 -0.39
C LEU A 135 4.77 9.95 -0.82
N LEU A 136 4.44 10.98 -1.61
CA LEU A 136 3.18 11.09 -2.33
C LEU A 136 3.24 10.23 -3.58
N ALA A 137 2.39 9.22 -3.67
CA ALA A 137 2.44 8.28 -4.78
C ALA A 137 1.07 7.88 -5.29
N THR A 138 1.03 7.42 -6.53
CA THR A 138 -0.09 6.62 -7.03
C THR A 138 0.09 5.16 -6.63
N THR A 139 -0.61 4.24 -7.28
CA THR A 139 -0.60 2.78 -6.99
C THR A 139 0.76 2.08 -7.17
N ILE A 140 1.84 2.82 -7.49
CA ILE A 140 3.20 2.25 -7.64
C ILE A 140 3.70 1.53 -6.39
N ILE A 141 3.19 1.90 -5.21
CA ILE A 141 3.54 1.27 -3.92
C ILE A 141 3.15 -0.22 -3.89
N GLU A 142 2.25 -0.67 -4.75
CA GLU A 142 1.89 -2.08 -4.89
C GLU A 142 3.05 -2.95 -5.39
N SER A 143 4.08 -2.36 -5.99
CA SER A 143 5.13 -3.04 -6.75
C SER A 143 6.27 -3.66 -5.92
N GLY A 144 6.06 -4.01 -4.65
CA GLY A 144 7.06 -4.77 -3.89
C GLY A 144 8.15 -3.93 -3.21
N ILE A 145 7.97 -2.61 -3.14
CA ILE A 145 8.89 -1.72 -2.41
C ILE A 145 8.81 -2.03 -0.91
N ASP A 146 9.95 -2.31 -0.32
CA ASP A 146 10.10 -2.54 1.12
C ASP A 146 10.81 -1.38 1.77
N ILE A 147 10.09 -0.59 2.58
CA ILE A 147 10.63 0.55 3.32
C ILE A 147 10.30 0.37 4.80
N PRO A 148 11.23 -0.21 5.57
CA PRO A 148 10.98 -0.55 6.97
C PRO A 148 10.61 0.65 7.85
N ASN A 149 11.07 1.84 7.50
CA ASN A 149 10.80 3.06 8.28
C ASN A 149 9.47 3.74 7.93
N ALA A 150 8.78 3.34 6.87
CA ALA A 150 7.44 3.80 6.58
C ALA A 150 6.43 3.07 7.49
N ASN A 151 6.01 3.73 8.57
CA ASN A 151 5.11 3.15 9.56
C ASN A 151 3.69 3.70 9.48
N THR A 152 3.46 4.73 8.70
CA THR A 152 2.14 5.30 8.45
C THR A 152 1.83 5.29 6.95
N ILE A 153 0.62 4.84 6.59
CA ILE A 153 0.09 4.96 5.24
C ILE A 153 -1.24 5.72 5.29
N ILE A 154 -1.35 6.73 4.43
CA ILE A 154 -2.58 7.49 4.21
C ILE A 154 -3.08 7.15 2.81
N ILE A 155 -4.30 6.68 2.67
CA ILE A 155 -4.90 6.31 1.39
C ILE A 155 -6.07 7.26 1.13
N ASN A 156 -5.85 8.21 0.21
CA ASN A 156 -6.88 9.16 -0.17
C ASN A 156 -7.85 8.56 -1.18
N GLN A 157 -9.13 8.95 -1.09
CA GLN A 157 -10.20 8.41 -1.92
C GLN A 157 -10.26 6.87 -1.85
N ALA A 158 -10.21 6.34 -0.63
CA ALA A 158 -10.16 4.89 -0.36
C ALA A 158 -11.32 4.12 -1.01
N GLN A 159 -12.48 4.77 -1.23
CA GLN A 159 -13.63 4.20 -1.92
C GLN A 159 -13.36 3.81 -3.38
N ASN A 160 -12.30 4.37 -3.98
CA ASN A 160 -11.92 4.07 -5.38
C ASN A 160 -11.01 2.85 -5.52
N PHE A 161 -10.64 2.20 -4.41
CA PHE A 161 -9.80 1.02 -4.38
C PHE A 161 -10.62 -0.21 -4.00
N GLY A 162 -10.27 -1.35 -4.58
CA GLY A 162 -10.81 -2.63 -4.14
C GLY A 162 -10.30 -3.01 -2.74
N LEU A 163 -11.09 -3.74 -1.97
CA LEU A 163 -10.71 -4.20 -0.62
C LEU A 163 -9.36 -4.92 -0.62
N SER A 164 -9.12 -5.73 -1.64
CA SER A 164 -7.86 -6.43 -1.83
C SER A 164 -6.67 -5.49 -2.04
N ASP A 165 -6.87 -4.37 -2.74
CA ASP A 165 -5.83 -3.37 -2.98
C ASP A 165 -5.53 -2.59 -1.70
N LEU A 166 -6.58 -2.22 -0.95
CA LEU A 166 -6.44 -1.62 0.37
C LEU A 166 -5.65 -2.51 1.34
N HIS A 167 -5.94 -3.82 1.36
CA HIS A 167 -5.19 -4.77 2.18
C HIS A 167 -3.72 -4.87 1.78
N GLN A 168 -3.42 -4.85 0.49
CA GLN A 168 -2.03 -4.89 0.01
C GLN A 168 -1.27 -3.61 0.35
N MET A 169 -1.90 -2.45 0.12
CA MET A 169 -1.29 -1.16 0.47
C MET A 169 -1.07 -1.04 1.98
N ARG A 170 -2.06 -1.40 2.80
CA ARG A 170 -1.92 -1.46 4.26
C ARG A 170 -0.74 -2.33 4.68
N GLY A 171 -0.53 -3.46 4.03
CA GLY A 171 0.57 -4.38 4.30
C GLY A 171 1.97 -3.84 3.95
N ARG A 172 2.08 -2.64 3.39
CA ARG A 172 3.36 -1.98 3.12
C ARG A 172 3.97 -1.30 4.33
N VAL A 173 3.18 -1.05 5.36
CA VAL A 173 3.64 -0.51 6.65
C VAL A 173 3.64 -1.59 7.73
N GLY A 174 4.20 -1.29 8.91
CA GLY A 174 4.27 -2.23 10.02
C GLY A 174 5.33 -3.32 9.85
N ARG A 175 6.43 -3.00 9.16
CA ARG A 175 7.55 -3.91 8.94
C ARG A 175 8.72 -3.67 9.90
N SER A 176 8.56 -2.73 10.80
CA SER A 176 9.49 -2.44 11.90
C SER A 176 8.89 -2.82 13.24
N ASN A 177 9.66 -2.64 14.31
CA ASN A 177 9.20 -2.79 15.69
C ASN A 177 8.39 -1.59 16.22
N LYS A 178 8.04 -0.64 15.35
CA LYS A 178 7.21 0.52 15.69
C LYS A 178 5.74 0.24 15.37
N LYS A 179 4.85 0.82 16.17
CA LYS A 179 3.41 0.80 15.90
C LYS A 179 3.11 1.48 14.56
N ALA A 180 2.31 0.82 13.72
CA ALA A 180 1.98 1.29 12.39
C ALA A 180 0.51 1.72 12.29
N PHE A 181 0.24 2.66 11.38
CA PHE A 181 -1.07 3.28 11.18
C PHE A 181 -1.46 3.25 9.71
N CYS A 182 -2.75 3.09 9.48
CA CYS A 182 -3.36 3.16 8.16
C CYS A 182 -4.59 4.06 8.22
N TYR A 183 -4.53 5.21 7.57
CA TYR A 183 -5.64 6.14 7.47
C TYR A 183 -6.32 6.00 6.11
N LEU A 184 -7.59 5.60 6.11
CA LEU A 184 -8.42 5.51 4.92
C LEU A 184 -9.27 6.77 4.83
N LEU A 185 -8.97 7.63 3.87
CA LEU A 185 -9.71 8.88 3.66
C LEU A 185 -10.74 8.69 2.55
N SER A 186 -12.00 9.02 2.83
CA SER A 186 -13.10 8.92 1.89
C SER A 186 -13.82 10.27 1.75
N LEU A 187 -14.39 10.53 0.57
CA LEU A 187 -15.31 11.65 0.36
C LEU A 187 -16.71 11.37 0.95
N ILE A 188 -17.01 10.11 1.22
CA ILE A 188 -18.29 9.63 1.71
C ILE A 188 -18.09 9.15 3.15
N HIS A 189 -19.02 9.50 4.02
CA HIS A 189 -19.05 8.92 5.36
C HIS A 189 -19.31 7.41 5.24
N ILE A 190 -18.24 6.62 5.37
CA ILE A 190 -18.36 5.16 5.42
C ILE A 190 -18.79 4.86 6.85
N SER A 191 -20.08 4.58 7.05
CA SER A 191 -20.54 4.00 8.32
C SER A 191 -19.79 2.69 8.55
N GLU A 192 -19.24 2.52 9.74
CA GLU A 192 -18.61 1.25 10.12
C GLU A 192 -19.57 0.10 9.79
N PRO A 193 -19.09 -1.00 9.20
CA PRO A 193 -19.92 -2.18 9.05
C PRO A 193 -20.34 -2.61 10.44
N THR A 194 -21.64 -2.55 10.71
CA THR A 194 -22.23 -3.05 11.95
C THR A 194 -21.72 -4.46 12.17
N ARG A 195 -20.94 -4.66 13.22
CA ARG A 195 -20.61 -6.01 13.68
C ARG A 195 -21.92 -6.66 14.08
N HIS A 196 -22.48 -7.44 13.20
CA HIS A 196 -23.47 -8.43 13.60
C HIS A 196 -22.72 -9.49 14.39
N LEU A 197 -23.05 -9.54 15.67
CA LEU A 197 -22.70 -10.60 16.62
C LEU A 197 -23.14 -11.96 16.10
#